data_d4e0d90bc137d3d415bf2ec60fd03ab0
#
_entry.id   d4e0d90bc137d3d415bf2ec60fd03ab0
#
_cell.length_a   1.000
_cell.length_b   1.000
_cell.length_c   1.000
_cell.angle_alpha   90.00
_cell.angle_beta   90.00
_cell.angle_gamma   90.00
#
_symmetry.space_group_name_H-M   'P 1'
#
loop_
_entity.id
_entity.type
_entity.pdbx_description
1 polymer ?
#
loop_
_entity_poly.entity_id
_entity_poly.type
_entity_poly.pdbx_seq_one_letter_code
_entity_poly.pdbx_strand_id
1 'polypeptide(L)'
;MEILNEQVVTAWVLEHPAHFQLLAPFIRNGNEKDLLIVTTRIECMNMFENSKKHLPQREVVFVDRPFGTNVNKLKSFFRIIKRRNKVRKILKLRQKRNPIDRIIVMGASLELFSAKSAKIPQRIYISDTEIHHLAHKLALKSATDVLLPDYWRQDLDGGFLIKCQNKKINIIRHNKIHAEMRNYSKNELKNNKLICRCLKGGGNHDKTELLPIENVLKLIDEDIDYFNEDVEHKNPWELCSIISNYSAVITQSTTFAAEASIQKIPTLLISKGKRGFIAELISRDAPLIQCTSLKKVENVLEKWYKLWK
;
A
#
# COMPACT_ATOMS: atom_id res chain seq x y z
N MET A 1 -13.74 -5.60 -7.63
CA MET A 1 -13.79 -4.22 -7.05
C MET A 1 -15.24 -3.73 -6.88
N GLU A 2 -16.21 -4.31 -7.58
CA GLU A 2 -17.64 -3.93 -7.46
C GLU A 2 -18.16 -4.01 -6.02
N ILE A 3 -17.78 -5.05 -5.28
CA ILE A 3 -18.15 -5.21 -3.87
C ILE A 3 -17.80 -3.99 -3.00
N LEU A 4 -16.80 -3.19 -3.37
CA LEU A 4 -16.43 -1.98 -2.63
C LEU A 4 -17.36 -0.79 -2.91
N ASN A 5 -18.15 -0.84 -3.99
CA ASN A 5 -19.08 0.20 -4.41
C ASN A 5 -20.51 0.03 -3.85
N GLU A 6 -20.78 -1.06 -3.11
CA GLU A 6 -22.07 -1.27 -2.50
C GLU A 6 -22.37 -0.21 -1.43
N GLN A 7 -23.60 0.27 -1.38
CA GLN A 7 -24.07 1.34 -0.49
C GLN A 7 -24.40 0.84 0.95
N VAL A 8 -23.64 -0.11 1.45
CA VAL A 8 -23.79 -0.65 2.81
C VAL A 8 -22.90 0.12 3.80
N VAL A 9 -23.30 0.19 5.05
CA VAL A 9 -22.53 0.90 6.09
C VAL A 9 -21.22 0.19 6.34
N THR A 10 -20.13 0.86 6.04
CA THR A 10 -18.78 0.28 6.02
C THR A 10 -17.85 0.92 7.05
N ALA A 11 -17.08 0.10 7.76
CA ALA A 11 -15.91 0.56 8.51
C ALA A 11 -14.64 0.41 7.66
N TRP A 12 -13.97 1.50 7.38
CA TRP A 12 -12.74 1.56 6.57
C TRP A 12 -11.52 1.72 7.46
N VAL A 13 -10.53 0.84 7.34
CA VAL A 13 -9.31 0.88 8.14
C VAL A 13 -8.16 1.46 7.34
N LEU A 14 -7.62 2.60 7.80
CA LEU A 14 -6.61 3.40 7.13
C LEU A 14 -5.32 3.45 7.97
N GLU A 15 -4.39 2.53 7.71
CA GLU A 15 -3.14 2.37 8.47
C GLU A 15 -1.88 2.83 7.74
N HIS A 16 -2.00 3.10 6.44
CA HIS A 16 -0.89 3.50 5.59
C HIS A 16 -1.35 4.52 4.54
N PRO A 17 -0.51 5.47 4.10
CA PRO A 17 -0.86 6.42 3.04
C PRO A 17 -1.46 5.75 1.78
N ALA A 18 -0.92 4.61 1.37
CA ALA A 18 -1.44 3.85 0.24
C ALA A 18 -2.91 3.42 0.43
N HIS A 19 -3.35 3.14 1.67
CA HIS A 19 -4.74 2.77 1.95
C HIS A 19 -5.68 3.95 1.69
N PHE A 20 -5.28 5.17 2.06
CA PHE A 20 -6.06 6.38 1.75
C PHE A 20 -6.21 6.56 0.24
N GLN A 21 -5.12 6.51 -0.49
CA GLN A 21 -5.12 6.71 -1.95
C GLN A 21 -5.95 5.66 -2.67
N LEU A 22 -5.83 4.39 -2.26
CA LEU A 22 -6.56 3.27 -2.87
C LEU A 22 -8.05 3.32 -2.55
N LEU A 23 -8.40 3.59 -1.29
CA LEU A 23 -9.77 3.45 -0.81
C LEU A 23 -10.59 4.74 -0.95
N ALA A 24 -9.96 5.90 -1.14
CA ALA A 24 -10.65 7.18 -1.24
C ALA A 24 -11.78 7.21 -2.28
N PRO A 25 -11.64 6.67 -3.50
CA PRO A 25 -12.74 6.65 -4.46
C PRO A 25 -13.97 5.89 -3.95
N PHE A 26 -13.75 4.77 -3.25
CA PHE A 26 -14.83 3.95 -2.68
C PHE A 26 -15.46 4.60 -1.45
N ILE A 27 -14.65 5.22 -0.58
CA ILE A 27 -15.14 5.97 0.58
C ILE A 27 -15.97 7.18 0.13
N ARG A 28 -15.55 7.85 -0.95
CA ARG A 28 -16.28 9.01 -1.51
C ARG A 28 -17.66 8.62 -1.98
N ASN A 29 -17.77 7.48 -2.63
CA ASN A 29 -19.02 6.94 -3.16
C ASN A 29 -19.76 6.05 -2.15
N GLY A 30 -19.22 5.86 -0.94
CA GLY A 30 -19.79 5.03 0.11
C GLY A 30 -20.92 5.69 0.88
N ASN A 31 -21.43 4.99 1.88
CA ASN A 31 -22.54 5.43 2.71
C ASN A 31 -22.12 6.61 3.62
N GLU A 32 -23.01 7.60 3.81
CA GLU A 32 -22.75 8.74 4.70
C GLU A 32 -22.51 8.34 6.17
N LYS A 33 -23.04 7.18 6.58
CA LYS A 33 -22.86 6.59 7.92
C LYS A 33 -21.59 5.74 8.06
N ASP A 34 -20.69 5.75 7.09
CA ASP A 34 -19.44 5.03 7.17
C ASP A 34 -18.57 5.48 8.35
N LEU A 35 -17.73 4.56 8.85
CA LEU A 35 -16.78 4.81 9.91
C LEU A 35 -15.36 4.74 9.36
N LEU A 36 -14.57 5.76 9.59
CA LEU A 36 -13.13 5.76 9.28
C LEU A 36 -12.31 5.43 10.54
N ILE A 37 -11.53 4.37 10.50
CA ILE A 37 -10.59 3.99 11.57
C ILE A 37 -9.19 4.35 11.10
N VAL A 38 -8.66 5.46 11.59
CA VAL A 38 -7.37 6.03 11.16
C VAL A 38 -6.30 5.75 12.19
N THR A 39 -5.15 5.22 11.75
CA THR A 39 -4.00 5.02 12.64
C THR A 39 -3.27 6.33 12.90
N THR A 40 -2.90 6.60 14.18
CA THR A 40 -2.14 7.78 14.61
C THR A 40 -0.65 7.68 14.22
N ARG A 41 -0.38 7.27 13.00
CA ARG A 41 0.92 7.35 12.37
C ARG A 41 1.01 8.72 11.69
N ILE A 42 2.15 9.41 11.79
CA ILE A 42 2.26 10.79 11.31
C ILE A 42 1.85 10.94 9.84
N GLU A 43 2.27 10.00 9.00
CA GLU A 43 1.94 10.00 7.58
C GLU A 43 0.44 9.80 7.33
N CYS A 44 -0.24 8.99 8.16
CA CYS A 44 -1.69 8.80 8.07
C CYS A 44 -2.44 10.02 8.59
N MET A 45 -1.93 10.69 9.62
CA MET A 45 -2.49 11.94 10.12
C MET A 45 -2.36 13.04 9.07
N ASN A 46 -1.20 13.20 8.44
CA ASN A 46 -1.00 14.15 7.34
C ASN A 46 -1.93 13.86 6.15
N MET A 47 -2.10 12.57 5.78
CA MET A 47 -3.10 12.17 4.76
C MET A 47 -4.50 12.58 5.16
N PHE A 48 -4.88 12.38 6.42
CA PHE A 48 -6.22 12.70 6.90
C PHE A 48 -6.45 14.22 6.97
N GLU A 49 -5.53 14.98 7.50
CA GLU A 49 -5.61 16.45 7.60
C GLU A 49 -5.74 17.12 6.23
N ASN A 50 -5.05 16.58 5.22
CA ASN A 50 -5.13 17.07 3.84
C ASN A 50 -6.24 16.39 3.01
N SER A 51 -7.13 15.62 3.65
CA SER A 51 -8.11 14.78 2.95
C SER A 51 -9.39 15.51 2.54
N LYS A 52 -9.64 16.76 2.95
CA LYS A 52 -10.91 17.48 2.71
C LYS A 52 -11.39 17.48 1.25
N LYS A 53 -10.43 17.51 0.30
CA LYS A 53 -10.72 17.44 -1.14
C LYS A 53 -10.92 16.01 -1.66
N HIS A 54 -10.49 15.01 -0.91
CA HIS A 54 -10.40 13.62 -1.35
C HIS A 54 -11.40 12.70 -0.64
N LEU A 55 -11.72 13.00 0.61
CA LEU A 55 -12.65 12.23 1.43
C LEU A 55 -13.82 13.12 1.91
N PRO A 56 -15.05 12.60 1.88
CA PRO A 56 -16.19 13.27 2.47
C PRO A 56 -16.09 13.27 4.00
N GLN A 57 -16.84 14.14 4.65
CA GLN A 57 -16.99 14.10 6.10
C GLN A 57 -17.68 12.78 6.52
N ARG A 58 -17.01 12.03 7.39
CA ARG A 58 -17.50 10.78 7.98
C ARG A 58 -17.16 10.74 9.47
N GLU A 59 -17.79 9.84 10.20
CA GLU A 59 -17.35 9.54 11.57
C GLU A 59 -15.93 8.99 11.56
N VAL A 60 -15.04 9.57 12.38
CA VAL A 60 -13.63 9.19 12.41
C VAL A 60 -13.21 8.79 13.80
N VAL A 61 -12.45 7.72 13.90
CA VAL A 61 -11.82 7.27 15.13
C VAL A 61 -10.32 7.06 14.94
N PHE A 62 -9.55 7.70 15.80
CA PHE A 62 -8.11 7.54 15.78
C PHE A 62 -7.66 6.41 16.72
N VAL A 63 -6.76 5.55 16.21
CA VAL A 63 -6.22 4.41 16.94
C VAL A 63 -4.69 4.36 16.84
N ASP A 64 -4.04 3.98 17.94
CA ASP A 64 -2.58 3.99 18.00
C ASP A 64 -1.96 2.95 17.06
N ARG A 65 -0.76 3.23 16.53
CA ARG A 65 0.01 2.28 15.72
C ARG A 65 0.34 1.03 16.56
N PRO A 66 0.08 -0.20 16.05
CA PRO A 66 0.33 -1.42 16.81
C PRO A 66 1.83 -1.70 16.99
N PHE A 67 2.63 -1.36 15.98
CA PHE A 67 4.08 -1.57 15.97
C PHE A 67 4.80 -0.22 15.93
N GLY A 68 5.87 -0.09 16.70
CA GLY A 68 6.78 1.07 16.67
C GLY A 68 8.17 0.62 16.20
N THR A 69 8.95 1.56 15.65
CA THR A 69 10.39 1.37 15.46
C THR A 69 11.07 1.29 16.83
N ASN A 70 11.98 0.33 17.03
CA ASN A 70 12.76 0.17 18.26
C ASN A 70 11.97 -0.17 19.55
N VAL A 71 10.82 -0.83 19.45
CA VAL A 71 10.05 -1.24 20.64
C VAL A 71 10.33 -2.70 20.96
N ASN A 72 10.59 -2.98 22.24
CA ASN A 72 10.72 -4.33 22.77
C ASN A 72 9.48 -5.18 22.39
N LYS A 73 9.70 -6.45 22.01
CA LYS A 73 8.64 -7.39 21.58
C LYS A 73 7.48 -7.46 22.58
N LEU A 74 7.77 -7.41 23.88
CA LEU A 74 6.76 -7.45 24.93
C LEU A 74 5.88 -6.20 24.92
N LYS A 75 6.48 -5.00 24.81
CA LYS A 75 5.74 -3.73 24.70
C LYS A 75 4.90 -3.68 23.42
N SER A 76 5.41 -4.22 22.30
CA SER A 76 4.66 -4.34 21.05
C SER A 76 3.42 -5.25 21.23
N PHE A 77 3.56 -6.37 21.93
CA PHE A 77 2.44 -7.28 22.21
C PHE A 77 1.32 -6.59 23.01
N PHE A 78 1.67 -5.87 24.08
CA PHE A 78 0.69 -5.10 24.86
C PHE A 78 -0.01 -4.01 24.05
N ARG A 79 0.73 -3.31 23.17
CA ARG A 79 0.15 -2.32 22.25
C ARG A 79 -0.87 -2.96 21.30
N ILE A 80 -0.57 -4.12 20.73
CA ILE A 80 -1.48 -4.90 19.87
C ILE A 80 -2.78 -5.21 20.62
N ILE A 81 -2.67 -5.74 21.85
CA ILE A 81 -3.84 -6.07 22.68
C ILE A 81 -4.67 -4.81 22.99
N LYS A 82 -4.01 -3.74 23.43
CA LYS A 82 -4.66 -2.44 23.74
C LYS A 82 -5.41 -1.92 22.52
N ARG A 83 -4.77 -1.87 21.34
CA ARG A 83 -5.39 -1.46 20.08
C ARG A 83 -6.60 -2.34 19.74
N ARG A 84 -6.42 -3.66 19.75
CA ARG A 84 -7.51 -4.60 19.48
C ARG A 84 -8.71 -4.38 20.40
N ASN A 85 -8.48 -4.18 21.70
CA ASN A 85 -9.55 -3.94 22.66
C ASN A 85 -10.23 -2.58 22.45
N LYS A 86 -9.46 -1.53 22.12
CA LYS A 86 -9.99 -0.20 21.78
C LYS A 86 -10.90 -0.31 20.55
N VAL A 87 -10.41 -0.88 19.45
CA VAL A 87 -11.21 -1.05 18.22
C VAL A 87 -12.43 -1.92 18.47
N ARG A 88 -12.30 -3.02 19.20
CA ARG A 88 -13.44 -3.87 19.57
C ARG A 88 -14.52 -3.11 20.32
N LYS A 89 -14.15 -2.26 21.29
CA LYS A 89 -15.10 -1.44 22.08
C LYS A 89 -15.82 -0.46 21.16
N ILE A 90 -15.09 0.22 20.29
CA ILE A 90 -15.65 1.17 19.32
C ILE A 90 -16.67 0.49 18.42
N LEU A 91 -16.26 -0.62 17.76
CA LEU A 91 -17.13 -1.35 16.86
C LEU A 91 -18.37 -1.91 17.55
N LYS A 92 -18.25 -2.41 18.79
CA LYS A 92 -19.41 -2.88 19.58
C LYS A 92 -20.38 -1.75 19.95
N LEU A 93 -19.88 -0.58 20.32
CA LEU A 93 -20.72 0.60 20.61
C LEU A 93 -21.40 1.09 19.33
N ARG A 94 -20.68 1.10 18.22
CA ARG A 94 -21.18 1.53 16.92
C ARG A 94 -22.29 0.60 16.42
N GLN A 95 -22.10 -0.74 16.58
CA GLN A 95 -23.10 -1.75 16.22
C GLN A 95 -24.45 -1.57 16.97
N LYS A 96 -24.40 -1.04 18.18
CA LYS A 96 -25.63 -0.78 18.96
C LYS A 96 -26.41 0.45 18.48
N ARG A 97 -25.72 1.46 17.93
CA ARG A 97 -26.31 2.76 17.55
C ARG A 97 -26.65 2.81 16.06
N ASN A 98 -25.69 2.51 15.25
CA ASN A 98 -25.76 2.48 13.79
C ASN A 98 -25.01 1.24 13.31
N PRO A 99 -25.68 0.15 13.02
CA PRO A 99 -25.03 -1.10 12.61
C PRO A 99 -24.08 -0.91 11.42
N ILE A 100 -22.95 -1.61 11.48
CA ILE A 100 -21.96 -1.70 10.41
C ILE A 100 -22.17 -3.03 9.73
N ASP A 101 -22.41 -3.02 8.42
CA ASP A 101 -22.63 -4.22 7.63
C ASP A 101 -21.31 -4.91 7.24
N ARG A 102 -20.26 -4.12 7.01
CA ARG A 102 -18.95 -4.65 6.65
C ARG A 102 -17.79 -3.84 7.20
N ILE A 103 -16.64 -4.49 7.30
CA ILE A 103 -15.35 -3.85 7.55
C ILE A 103 -14.39 -4.19 6.43
N ILE A 104 -13.63 -3.19 5.99
CA ILE A 104 -12.60 -3.35 4.95
C ILE A 104 -11.25 -3.00 5.55
N VAL A 105 -10.32 -3.96 5.45
CA VAL A 105 -8.94 -3.79 5.90
C VAL A 105 -7.98 -4.15 4.77
N MET A 106 -6.91 -3.37 4.63
CA MET A 106 -5.84 -3.63 3.67
C MET A 106 -4.54 -3.88 4.43
N GLY A 107 -3.98 -5.08 4.34
CA GLY A 107 -2.77 -5.45 5.09
C GLY A 107 -2.92 -5.50 6.62
N ALA A 108 -3.85 -4.74 7.18
CA ALA A 108 -4.13 -4.59 8.61
C ALA A 108 -5.13 -5.65 9.08
N SER A 109 -4.66 -6.80 9.48
CA SER A 109 -5.55 -7.94 9.80
C SER A 109 -6.03 -8.00 11.25
N LEU A 110 -5.51 -7.15 12.14
CA LEU A 110 -5.90 -7.16 13.57
C LEU A 110 -7.34 -6.69 13.79
N GLU A 111 -7.80 -5.75 13.01
CA GLU A 111 -9.14 -5.18 13.07
C GLU A 111 -10.23 -6.18 12.71
N LEU A 112 -9.91 -7.18 11.88
CA LEU A 112 -10.83 -8.28 11.56
C LEU A 112 -11.23 -9.11 12.79
N PHE A 113 -10.32 -9.30 13.76
CA PHE A 113 -10.66 -9.95 15.02
C PHE A 113 -11.62 -9.12 15.87
N SER A 114 -11.41 -7.81 15.88
CA SER A 114 -12.29 -6.87 16.59
C SER A 114 -13.68 -6.86 15.96
N ALA A 115 -13.74 -6.85 14.63
CA ALA A 115 -14.96 -6.90 13.84
C ALA A 115 -15.74 -8.21 14.04
N LYS A 116 -15.03 -9.36 14.03
CA LYS A 116 -15.63 -10.66 14.35
C LYS A 116 -16.25 -10.66 15.76
N SER A 117 -15.53 -10.10 16.74
CA SER A 117 -16.02 -9.98 18.13
C SER A 117 -17.19 -8.99 18.27
N ALA A 118 -17.30 -8.03 17.37
CA ALA A 118 -18.41 -7.09 17.28
C ALA A 118 -19.58 -7.61 16.44
N LYS A 119 -19.49 -8.83 15.91
CA LYS A 119 -20.49 -9.48 15.05
C LYS A 119 -20.77 -8.74 13.74
N ILE A 120 -19.76 -8.05 13.19
CA ILE A 120 -19.86 -7.47 11.84
C ILE A 120 -19.92 -8.63 10.83
N PRO A 121 -20.99 -8.70 10.01
CA PRO A 121 -21.23 -9.88 9.16
C PRO A 121 -20.15 -10.04 8.09
N GLN A 122 -19.83 -8.99 7.34
CA GLN A 122 -18.86 -9.05 6.25
C GLN A 122 -17.52 -8.44 6.68
N ARG A 123 -16.43 -9.19 6.51
CA ARG A 123 -15.08 -8.82 6.94
C ARG A 123 -14.11 -9.06 5.78
N ILE A 124 -13.90 -8.00 5.00
CA ILE A 124 -13.10 -8.04 3.77
C ILE A 124 -11.64 -7.74 4.08
N TYR A 125 -10.77 -8.66 3.69
CA TYR A 125 -9.32 -8.47 3.71
C TYR A 125 -8.82 -8.22 2.29
N ILE A 126 -8.24 -7.05 2.04
CA ILE A 126 -7.60 -6.72 0.77
C ILE A 126 -6.10 -6.98 0.90
N SER A 127 -5.53 -7.72 -0.04
CA SER A 127 -4.09 -7.87 -0.17
C SER A 127 -3.64 -7.64 -1.60
N ASP A 128 -2.66 -6.78 -1.77
CA ASP A 128 -2.02 -6.43 -3.03
C ASP A 128 -0.62 -7.04 -3.19
N THR A 129 -0.15 -7.76 -2.16
CA THR A 129 1.16 -8.38 -2.15
C THR A 129 1.17 -9.73 -1.45
N GLU A 130 1.84 -10.68 -2.07
CA GLU A 130 1.87 -12.09 -1.67
C GLU A 130 2.70 -12.33 -0.40
N ILE A 131 3.69 -11.50 -0.13
CA ILE A 131 4.70 -11.76 0.89
C ILE A 131 4.31 -11.36 2.33
N HIS A 132 3.13 -10.80 2.53
CA HIS A 132 2.66 -10.41 3.86
C HIS A 132 2.14 -11.61 4.69
N HIS A 133 2.94 -12.69 4.78
CA HIS A 133 2.53 -13.98 5.37
C HIS A 133 1.93 -13.88 6.78
N LEU A 134 2.45 -12.98 7.64
CA LEU A 134 1.88 -12.79 8.98
C LEU A 134 0.47 -12.20 8.91
N ALA A 135 0.27 -11.17 8.11
CA ALA A 135 -1.04 -10.54 7.92
C ALA A 135 -2.03 -11.54 7.31
N HIS A 136 -1.60 -12.32 6.30
CA HIS A 136 -2.37 -13.41 5.71
C HIS A 136 -2.80 -14.45 6.74
N LYS A 137 -1.85 -14.94 7.57
CA LYS A 137 -2.14 -15.90 8.63
C LYS A 137 -3.16 -15.39 9.64
N LEU A 138 -3.13 -14.10 9.95
CA LEU A 138 -4.10 -13.46 10.85
C LEU A 138 -5.46 -13.30 10.16
N ALA A 139 -5.51 -12.85 8.90
CA ALA A 139 -6.74 -12.69 8.13
C ALA A 139 -7.54 -14.01 8.03
N LEU A 140 -6.86 -15.13 7.78
CA LEU A 140 -7.45 -16.48 7.71
C LEU A 140 -8.28 -16.89 8.95
N LYS A 141 -8.14 -16.20 10.09
CA LYS A 141 -8.86 -16.51 11.33
C LYS A 141 -10.18 -15.73 11.45
N SER A 142 -10.35 -14.65 10.68
CA SER A 142 -11.46 -13.73 10.91
C SER A 142 -12.08 -13.14 9.65
N ALA A 143 -11.42 -13.17 8.50
CA ALA A 143 -12.01 -12.72 7.24
C ALA A 143 -13.18 -13.62 6.81
N THR A 144 -14.18 -13.04 6.19
CA THR A 144 -15.23 -13.74 5.44
C THR A 144 -14.90 -13.75 3.96
N ASP A 145 -14.28 -12.66 3.49
CA ASP A 145 -13.94 -12.41 2.11
C ASP A 145 -12.49 -11.97 2.01
N VAL A 146 -11.84 -12.35 0.93
CA VAL A 146 -10.50 -11.91 0.57
C VAL A 146 -10.53 -11.35 -0.84
N LEU A 147 -10.08 -10.12 -1.00
CA LEU A 147 -9.96 -9.45 -2.30
C LEU A 147 -8.51 -9.50 -2.76
N LEU A 148 -8.25 -10.21 -3.86
CA LEU A 148 -6.92 -10.45 -4.43
C LEU A 148 -6.87 -10.07 -5.91
N PRO A 149 -5.71 -9.61 -6.40
CA PRO A 149 -5.53 -9.38 -7.83
C PRO A 149 -5.49 -10.70 -8.64
N ASP A 150 -5.85 -10.63 -9.92
CA ASP A 150 -5.81 -11.79 -10.84
C ASP A 150 -4.36 -12.28 -11.06
N TYR A 151 -3.40 -11.36 -11.04
CA TYR A 151 -1.96 -11.62 -11.17
C TYR A 151 -1.30 -12.16 -9.88
N TRP A 152 -2.09 -12.61 -8.90
CA TRP A 152 -1.59 -13.17 -7.64
C TRP A 152 -0.71 -14.40 -7.86
N ARG A 153 0.49 -14.36 -7.33
CA ARG A 153 1.48 -15.43 -7.43
C ARG A 153 1.42 -16.38 -6.24
N GLN A 154 0.90 -17.57 -6.47
CA GLN A 154 0.75 -18.60 -5.42
C GLN A 154 2.09 -19.11 -4.90
N ASP A 155 3.15 -19.10 -5.76
CA ASP A 155 4.51 -19.50 -5.37
C ASP A 155 5.14 -18.56 -4.33
N LEU A 156 4.60 -17.36 -4.17
CA LEU A 156 5.09 -16.35 -3.22
C LEU A 156 4.22 -16.21 -1.98
N ASP A 157 3.00 -16.76 -1.95
CA ASP A 157 1.98 -16.47 -0.94
C ASP A 157 2.03 -17.34 0.33
N GLY A 158 2.99 -18.25 0.42
CA GLY A 158 3.12 -19.18 1.57
C GLY A 158 1.89 -20.09 1.77
N GLY A 159 1.19 -20.40 0.68
CA GLY A 159 -0.02 -21.25 0.66
C GLY A 159 -1.27 -20.51 1.17
N PHE A 160 -1.30 -19.19 1.09
CA PHE A 160 -2.43 -18.38 1.55
C PHE A 160 -3.72 -18.71 0.79
N LEU A 161 -3.64 -18.75 -0.53
CA LEU A 161 -4.80 -19.00 -1.39
C LEU A 161 -5.43 -20.38 -1.10
N ILE A 162 -4.60 -21.41 -1.02
CA ILE A 162 -5.06 -22.77 -0.67
C ILE A 162 -5.74 -22.80 0.70
N LYS A 163 -5.16 -22.10 1.69
CA LYS A 163 -5.74 -21.99 3.02
C LYS A 163 -7.07 -21.23 3.05
N CYS A 164 -7.26 -20.23 2.18
CA CYS A 164 -8.55 -19.55 2.01
C CYS A 164 -9.61 -20.54 1.51
N GLN A 165 -9.30 -21.32 0.48
CA GLN A 165 -10.19 -22.33 -0.09
C GLN A 165 -10.58 -23.40 0.96
N ASN A 166 -9.61 -23.96 1.69
CA ASN A 166 -9.83 -24.95 2.74
C ASN A 166 -10.71 -24.42 3.88
N LYS A 167 -10.68 -23.12 4.15
CA LYS A 167 -11.50 -22.46 5.17
C LYS A 167 -12.83 -21.93 4.64
N LYS A 168 -13.13 -22.15 3.36
CA LYS A 168 -14.33 -21.63 2.68
C LYS A 168 -14.45 -20.11 2.79
N ILE A 169 -13.32 -19.38 2.80
CA ILE A 169 -13.29 -17.94 2.71
C ILE A 169 -13.58 -17.57 1.26
N ASN A 170 -14.51 -16.66 1.04
CA ASN A 170 -14.85 -16.20 -0.31
C ASN A 170 -13.66 -15.43 -0.93
N ILE A 171 -13.24 -15.82 -2.12
CA ILE A 171 -12.12 -15.20 -2.83
C ILE A 171 -12.68 -14.39 -4.00
N ILE A 172 -12.52 -13.08 -3.92
CA ILE A 172 -12.94 -12.13 -4.95
C ILE A 172 -11.70 -11.69 -5.70
N ARG A 173 -11.75 -11.72 -7.03
CA ARG A 173 -10.65 -11.33 -7.90
C ARG A 173 -10.88 -9.98 -8.55
N HIS A 174 -9.78 -9.31 -8.89
CA HIS A 174 -9.80 -8.08 -9.68
C HIS A 174 -8.54 -7.96 -10.55
N ASN A 175 -8.67 -7.32 -11.69
CA ASN A 175 -7.59 -7.15 -12.67
C ASN A 175 -6.79 -5.84 -12.50
N LYS A 176 -7.13 -5.00 -11.53
CA LYS A 176 -6.47 -3.71 -11.31
C LYS A 176 -5.20 -3.86 -10.48
N ILE A 177 -4.13 -3.22 -10.91
CA ILE A 177 -2.96 -2.96 -10.06
C ILE A 177 -3.32 -1.80 -9.13
N HIS A 178 -2.89 -1.86 -7.87
CA HIS A 178 -3.24 -0.84 -6.87
C HIS A 178 -2.87 0.59 -7.33
N ALA A 179 -1.77 0.75 -8.06
CA ALA A 179 -1.36 2.03 -8.60
C ALA A 179 -2.32 2.57 -9.69
N GLU A 180 -3.01 1.71 -10.47
CA GLU A 180 -3.99 2.13 -11.47
C GLU A 180 -5.27 2.74 -10.86
N MET A 181 -5.49 2.50 -9.58
CA MET A 181 -6.67 3.00 -8.87
C MET A 181 -6.48 4.40 -8.29
N ARG A 182 -5.31 4.98 -8.45
CA ARG A 182 -4.98 6.31 -7.96
C ARG A 182 -5.29 7.37 -9.01
N ASN A 183 -5.71 8.54 -8.56
CA ASN A 183 -5.86 9.70 -9.43
C ASN A 183 -4.50 10.36 -9.61
N TYR A 184 -4.01 10.38 -10.83
CA TYR A 184 -2.83 11.12 -11.23
C TYR A 184 -3.25 12.41 -11.94
N SER A 185 -2.77 13.56 -11.48
CA SER A 185 -2.84 14.79 -12.29
C SER A 185 -1.71 14.71 -13.32
N LYS A 186 -2.05 14.82 -14.60
CA LYS A 186 -1.04 14.95 -15.66
C LYS A 186 -0.48 16.36 -15.60
N ASN A 187 0.80 16.51 -15.33
CA ASN A 187 1.52 17.75 -15.58
C ASN A 187 2.16 17.66 -16.97
N GLU A 188 1.95 18.68 -17.79
CA GLU A 188 2.50 18.74 -19.14
C GLU A 188 3.99 19.11 -19.17
N LEU A 189 4.50 19.71 -18.10
CA LEU A 189 5.89 20.14 -18.00
C LEU A 189 6.73 19.05 -17.34
N LYS A 190 7.51 18.32 -18.12
CA LYS A 190 8.55 17.41 -17.61
C LYS A 190 9.83 18.19 -17.38
N ASN A 191 10.37 18.12 -16.18
CA ASN A 191 11.74 18.51 -15.91
C ASN A 191 12.67 17.46 -16.54
N ASN A 192 13.76 17.88 -17.17
CA ASN A 192 14.81 16.95 -17.64
C ASN A 192 15.65 16.37 -16.48
N LYS A 193 15.01 16.13 -15.34
CA LYS A 193 15.64 15.64 -14.12
C LYS A 193 15.24 14.21 -13.82
N LEU A 194 16.12 13.54 -13.11
CA LEU A 194 15.87 12.24 -12.50
C LEU A 194 15.34 12.41 -11.07
N ILE A 195 14.49 11.50 -10.65
CA ILE A 195 14.11 11.38 -9.23
C ILE A 195 14.57 10.04 -8.69
N CYS A 196 15.21 10.07 -7.53
CA CYS A 196 15.63 8.87 -6.81
C CYS A 196 14.89 8.72 -5.48
N ARG A 197 14.25 7.56 -5.29
CA ARG A 197 13.65 7.20 -4.01
C ARG A 197 14.38 6.02 -3.38
N CYS A 198 15.11 6.31 -2.32
CA CYS A 198 15.76 5.31 -1.48
C CYS A 198 14.83 4.86 -0.35
N LEU A 199 14.91 3.59 0.02
CA LEU A 199 14.27 3.06 1.22
C LEU A 199 15.27 3.08 2.37
N LYS A 200 14.82 3.42 3.56
CA LYS A 200 15.66 3.38 4.78
C LYS A 200 16.11 1.97 5.16
N GLY A 201 15.41 0.95 4.67
CA GLY A 201 15.65 -0.42 5.05
C GLY A 201 15.37 -0.65 6.55
N GLY A 202 14.23 -1.13 6.89
CA GLY A 202 13.83 -1.39 8.29
C GLY A 202 12.83 -2.52 8.42
N GLY A 203 12.24 -2.92 7.31
CA GLY A 203 11.35 -4.07 7.23
C GLY A 203 12.13 -5.39 7.22
N ASN A 204 11.50 -6.46 7.69
CA ASN A 204 12.12 -7.79 7.68
C ASN A 204 12.49 -8.29 6.26
N HIS A 205 11.85 -7.74 5.23
CA HIS A 205 12.08 -8.09 3.83
C HIS A 205 13.21 -7.26 3.20
N ASP A 206 13.46 -6.05 3.69
CA ASP A 206 14.39 -5.10 3.08
C ASP A 206 15.83 -5.59 3.10
N LYS A 207 16.23 -6.28 4.16
CA LYS A 207 17.61 -6.78 4.34
C LYS A 207 18.06 -7.75 3.25
N THR A 208 17.13 -8.50 2.66
CA THR A 208 17.43 -9.51 1.64
C THR A 208 17.12 -9.03 0.23
N GLU A 209 16.27 -8.03 0.07
CA GLU A 209 15.76 -7.59 -1.23
C GLU A 209 16.43 -6.33 -1.76
N LEU A 210 16.94 -5.44 -0.87
CA LEU A 210 17.56 -4.20 -1.28
C LEU A 210 19.03 -4.39 -1.71
N LEU A 211 19.43 -3.67 -2.75
CA LEU A 211 20.82 -3.49 -3.15
C LEU A 211 21.36 -2.19 -2.52
N PRO A 212 22.69 -2.09 -2.26
CA PRO A 212 23.31 -0.86 -1.78
C PRO A 212 23.09 0.29 -2.77
N ILE A 213 22.26 1.26 -2.43
CA ILE A 213 21.90 2.36 -3.34
C ILE A 213 23.08 3.30 -3.57
N GLU A 214 23.95 3.47 -2.58
CA GLU A 214 25.14 4.34 -2.69
C GLU A 214 26.04 3.93 -3.86
N ASN A 215 26.12 2.62 -4.15
CA ASN A 215 26.88 2.13 -5.29
C ASN A 215 26.19 2.44 -6.63
N VAL A 216 24.88 2.52 -6.63
CA VAL A 216 24.08 2.90 -7.81
C VAL A 216 24.20 4.39 -8.08
N LEU A 217 24.12 5.21 -7.02
CA LEU A 217 24.21 6.66 -7.15
C LEU A 217 25.56 7.13 -7.70
N LYS A 218 26.63 6.38 -7.40
CA LYS A 218 27.98 6.65 -7.97
C LYS A 218 28.07 6.41 -9.48
N LEU A 219 27.12 5.67 -10.06
CA LEU A 219 27.05 5.39 -11.49
C LEU A 219 26.26 6.45 -12.26
N ILE A 220 25.64 7.39 -11.57
CA ILE A 220 24.73 8.39 -12.14
C ILE A 220 25.45 9.74 -12.08
N ASP A 221 25.76 10.28 -13.25
CA ASP A 221 26.43 11.57 -13.45
C ASP A 221 25.45 12.68 -13.81
N GLU A 222 24.26 12.62 -13.23
CA GLU A 222 23.17 13.56 -13.52
C GLU A 222 22.66 14.22 -12.25
N ASP A 223 22.04 15.40 -12.40
CA ASP A 223 21.36 16.09 -11.30
C ASP A 223 20.12 15.29 -10.87
N ILE A 224 20.16 14.74 -9.65
CA ILE A 224 19.14 13.86 -9.12
C ILE A 224 18.45 14.53 -7.94
N ASP A 225 17.12 14.62 -8.01
CA ASP A 225 16.31 14.97 -6.86
C ASP A 225 16.06 13.76 -5.97
N TYR A 226 16.48 13.84 -4.71
CA TYR A 226 16.30 12.76 -3.75
C TYR A 226 14.96 12.88 -3.03
N PHE A 227 14.23 11.79 -3.05
CA PHE A 227 12.93 11.67 -2.41
C PHE A 227 12.98 10.60 -1.29
N ASN A 228 13.55 10.96 -0.15
CA ASN A 228 13.74 10.04 0.95
C ASN A 228 12.43 9.78 1.72
N GLU A 229 12.32 8.61 2.36
CA GLU A 229 11.16 8.27 3.22
C GLU A 229 11.00 9.22 4.42
N ASP A 230 12.07 9.96 4.78
CA ASP A 230 12.10 10.88 5.91
C ASP A 230 11.55 12.27 5.60
N VAL A 231 11.37 12.60 4.34
CA VAL A 231 10.81 13.88 3.95
C VAL A 231 9.32 13.83 4.29
N GLU A 232 8.94 14.54 5.34
CA GLU A 232 7.55 14.79 5.68
C GLU A 232 6.91 15.58 4.55
N HIS A 233 6.12 14.89 3.71
CA HIS A 233 5.33 15.59 2.71
C HIS A 233 4.18 16.30 3.39
N LYS A 234 4.14 17.64 3.26
CA LYS A 234 3.03 18.45 3.76
C LYS A 234 1.70 17.99 3.19
N ASN A 235 1.68 17.55 1.93
CA ASN A 235 0.50 16.98 1.30
C ASN A 235 0.83 15.64 0.59
N PRO A 236 0.75 14.51 1.28
CA PRO A 236 1.05 13.20 0.70
C PRO A 236 0.13 12.78 -0.46
N TRP A 237 -1.01 13.44 -0.64
CA TRP A 237 -1.91 13.19 -1.79
C TRP A 237 -1.30 13.61 -3.12
N GLU A 238 -0.41 14.60 -3.11
CA GLU A 238 0.25 15.15 -4.30
C GLU A 238 1.46 14.30 -4.75
N LEU A 239 1.87 13.32 -3.94
CA LEU A 239 3.06 12.53 -4.20
C LEU A 239 3.08 11.90 -5.59
N CYS A 240 1.97 11.29 -5.99
CA CYS A 240 1.85 10.67 -7.31
C CYS A 240 1.95 11.69 -8.45
N SER A 241 1.49 12.93 -8.22
CA SER A 241 1.56 14.02 -9.20
C SER A 241 2.97 14.59 -9.30
N ILE A 242 3.73 14.60 -8.20
CA ILE A 242 5.13 15.04 -8.21
C ILE A 242 5.97 14.16 -9.14
N ILE A 243 5.74 12.85 -9.13
CA ILE A 243 6.46 11.89 -9.99
C ILE A 243 6.32 12.26 -11.46
N SER A 244 5.16 12.76 -11.90
CA SER A 244 4.89 13.11 -13.30
C SER A 244 5.78 14.22 -13.85
N ASN A 245 6.43 15.00 -13.00
CA ASN A 245 7.32 16.09 -13.38
C ASN A 245 8.73 15.61 -13.81
N TYR A 246 9.04 14.34 -13.62
CA TYR A 246 10.38 13.80 -13.86
C TYR A 246 10.47 12.98 -15.13
N SER A 247 11.64 13.02 -15.77
CA SER A 247 11.91 12.29 -17.01
C SER A 247 12.14 10.80 -16.76
N ALA A 248 12.69 10.43 -15.61
CA ALA A 248 12.83 9.04 -15.20
C ALA A 248 12.90 8.89 -13.67
N VAL A 249 12.66 7.66 -13.22
CA VAL A 249 12.63 7.27 -11.80
C VAL A 249 13.64 6.16 -11.54
N ILE A 250 14.44 6.33 -10.48
CA ILE A 250 15.29 5.27 -9.92
C ILE A 250 14.82 5.00 -8.50
N THR A 251 14.49 3.77 -8.17
CA THR A 251 13.92 3.49 -6.85
C THR A 251 14.16 2.08 -6.35
N GLN A 252 14.18 1.92 -5.03
CA GLN A 252 14.11 0.64 -4.33
C GLN A 252 12.67 0.29 -3.94
N SER A 253 11.74 1.25 -4.01
CA SER A 253 10.34 1.05 -3.64
C SER A 253 9.53 0.45 -4.79
N THR A 254 9.02 -0.76 -4.60
CA THR A 254 8.15 -1.43 -5.58
C THR A 254 6.85 -0.66 -5.84
N THR A 255 6.28 -0.01 -4.81
CA THR A 255 5.07 0.82 -4.94
C THR A 255 5.35 2.07 -5.77
N PHE A 256 6.45 2.77 -5.49
CA PHE A 256 6.85 3.97 -6.23
C PHE A 256 7.18 3.65 -7.69
N ALA A 257 7.83 2.50 -7.92
CA ALA A 257 8.09 2.01 -9.28
C ALA A 257 6.80 1.74 -10.05
N ALA A 258 5.80 1.12 -9.42
CA ALA A 258 4.50 0.90 -10.05
C ALA A 258 3.78 2.22 -10.38
N GLU A 259 3.80 3.18 -9.47
CA GLU A 259 3.20 4.51 -9.66
C GLU A 259 3.83 5.26 -10.84
N ALA A 260 5.14 5.22 -10.96
CA ALA A 260 5.87 5.87 -12.05
C ALA A 260 5.61 5.19 -13.41
N SER A 261 5.72 3.86 -13.44
CA SER A 261 5.56 3.11 -14.69
C SER A 261 4.15 3.17 -15.27
N ILE A 262 3.11 3.23 -14.43
CA ILE A 262 1.72 3.44 -14.87
C ILE A 262 1.55 4.82 -15.50
N GLN A 263 2.27 5.83 -15.01
CA GLN A 263 2.32 7.16 -15.61
C GLN A 263 3.20 7.23 -16.88
N LYS A 264 3.68 6.08 -17.37
CA LYS A 264 4.56 5.99 -18.55
C LYS A 264 5.91 6.69 -18.37
N ILE A 265 6.40 6.75 -17.13
CA ILE A 265 7.72 7.30 -16.81
C ILE A 265 8.73 6.15 -16.80
N PRO A 266 9.84 6.25 -17.53
CA PRO A 266 10.91 5.26 -17.49
C PRO A 266 11.36 5.01 -16.05
N THR A 267 11.33 3.75 -15.62
CA THR A 267 11.53 3.41 -14.21
C THR A 267 12.54 2.29 -14.04
N LEU A 268 13.55 2.53 -13.23
CA LEU A 268 14.55 1.56 -12.81
C LEU A 268 14.25 1.13 -11.35
N LEU A 269 13.73 -0.07 -11.18
CA LEU A 269 13.52 -0.67 -9.87
C LEU A 269 14.75 -1.48 -9.45
N ILE A 270 15.39 -1.08 -8.36
CA ILE A 270 16.60 -1.72 -7.82
C ILE A 270 16.20 -2.57 -6.62
N SER A 271 15.73 -3.77 -6.90
CA SER A 271 15.27 -4.70 -5.87
C SER A 271 15.35 -6.14 -6.35
N LYS A 272 15.72 -7.06 -5.44
CA LYS A 272 15.62 -8.52 -5.64
C LYS A 272 14.22 -9.05 -5.33
N GLY A 273 13.37 -8.22 -4.73
CA GLY A 273 12.04 -8.60 -4.28
C GLY A 273 11.12 -8.97 -5.43
N LYS A 274 10.50 -10.14 -5.35
CA LYS A 274 9.51 -10.60 -6.33
C LYS A 274 8.11 -10.19 -5.87
N ARG A 275 7.35 -9.58 -6.77
CA ARG A 275 5.94 -9.17 -6.55
C ARG A 275 5.13 -9.46 -7.80
N GLY A 276 3.92 -9.96 -7.64
CA GLY A 276 3.02 -10.24 -8.75
C GLY A 276 2.73 -9.00 -9.58
N PHE A 277 2.43 -7.87 -8.94
CA PHE A 277 2.12 -6.62 -9.65
C PHE A 277 3.31 -6.04 -10.45
N ILE A 278 4.55 -6.27 -10.01
CA ILE A 278 5.74 -5.88 -10.78
C ILE A 278 5.90 -6.77 -12.02
N ALA A 279 5.72 -8.08 -11.86
CA ALA A 279 5.74 -9.01 -12.98
C ALA A 279 4.63 -8.69 -13.98
N GLU A 280 3.44 -8.37 -13.50
CA GLU A 280 2.30 -7.96 -14.32
C GLU A 280 2.56 -6.66 -15.09
N LEU A 281 3.15 -5.64 -14.46
CA LEU A 281 3.53 -4.40 -15.14
C LEU A 281 4.54 -4.66 -16.27
N ILE A 282 5.55 -5.48 -16.01
CA ILE A 282 6.56 -5.86 -17.02
C ILE A 282 5.90 -6.63 -18.17
N SER A 283 4.97 -7.54 -17.90
CA SER A 283 4.23 -8.29 -18.93
C SER A 283 3.30 -7.44 -19.79
N ARG A 284 2.88 -6.27 -19.27
CA ARG A 284 2.08 -5.26 -20.00
C ARG A 284 2.96 -4.20 -20.70
N ASP A 285 4.25 -4.43 -20.88
CA ASP A 285 5.19 -3.51 -21.49
C ASP A 285 5.22 -2.11 -20.84
N ALA A 286 4.95 -2.06 -19.52
CA ALA A 286 5.16 -0.83 -18.76
C ALA A 286 6.66 -0.44 -18.79
N PRO A 287 7.02 0.85 -18.81
CA PRO A 287 8.41 1.29 -18.90
C PRO A 287 9.15 1.07 -17.57
N LEU A 288 9.20 -0.19 -17.13
CA LEU A 288 9.73 -0.65 -15.85
C LEU A 288 10.79 -1.72 -16.07
N ILE A 289 12.02 -1.46 -15.60
CA ILE A 289 13.11 -2.43 -15.61
C ILE A 289 13.45 -2.77 -14.15
N GLN A 290 13.37 -4.05 -13.79
CA GLN A 290 13.80 -4.52 -12.48
C GLN A 290 15.24 -5.04 -12.55
N CYS A 291 16.14 -4.41 -11.79
CA CYS A 291 17.53 -4.81 -11.64
C CYS A 291 17.76 -5.50 -10.30
N THR A 292 18.29 -6.72 -10.36
CA THR A 292 18.59 -7.57 -9.20
C THR A 292 20.09 -7.61 -8.87
N SER A 293 20.93 -6.90 -9.62
CA SER A 293 22.38 -6.78 -9.42
C SER A 293 22.91 -5.44 -9.94
N LEU A 294 24.02 -4.97 -9.38
CA LEU A 294 24.68 -3.73 -9.81
C LEU A 294 25.07 -3.77 -11.30
N LYS A 295 25.60 -4.88 -11.78
CA LYS A 295 25.97 -5.05 -13.20
C LYS A 295 24.78 -4.82 -14.14
N LYS A 296 23.56 -5.26 -13.75
CA LYS A 296 22.36 -4.98 -14.54
C LYS A 296 22.00 -3.50 -14.51
N VAL A 297 22.19 -2.83 -13.37
CA VAL A 297 21.97 -1.39 -13.24
C VAL A 297 22.89 -0.62 -14.19
N GLU A 298 24.19 -0.91 -14.18
CA GLU A 298 25.19 -0.31 -15.08
C GLU A 298 24.75 -0.42 -16.55
N ASN A 299 24.44 -1.62 -17.01
CA ASN A 299 24.01 -1.87 -18.38
C ASN A 299 22.74 -1.09 -18.77
N VAL A 300 21.81 -0.88 -17.84
CA VAL A 300 20.59 -0.11 -18.10
C VAL A 300 20.89 1.38 -18.16
N LEU A 301 21.68 1.89 -17.23
CA LEU A 301 22.08 3.30 -17.20
C LEU A 301 22.86 3.69 -18.45
N GLU A 302 23.81 2.86 -18.90
CA GLU A 302 24.53 3.09 -20.16
C GLU A 302 23.60 3.24 -21.37
N LYS A 303 22.54 2.40 -21.43
CA LYS A 303 21.52 2.51 -22.49
C LYS A 303 20.69 3.77 -22.36
N TRP A 304 20.29 4.13 -21.15
CA TRP A 304 19.50 5.33 -20.89
C TRP A 304 20.29 6.59 -21.23
N TYR A 305 21.58 6.68 -20.84
CA TYR A 305 22.44 7.81 -21.20
C TYR A 305 22.63 7.98 -22.71
N LYS A 306 22.66 6.87 -23.47
CA LYS A 306 22.70 6.94 -24.94
C LYS A 306 21.41 7.44 -25.58
N LEU A 307 20.29 7.31 -24.88
CA LEU A 307 18.97 7.80 -25.37
C LEU A 307 18.69 9.24 -24.96
N TRP A 308 19.38 9.75 -23.95
CA TRP A 308 19.17 11.10 -23.41
C TRP A 308 20.21 12.12 -23.92
N LYS A 309 21.34 11.67 -24.43
CA LYS A 309 22.32 12.46 -25.21
C LYS A 309 21.95 12.50 -26.68
#